data_4d6ad90b6964c4ae8fc5993a212e8f75
#
_entry.id   4d6ad90b6964c4ae8fc5993a212e8f75
#
_cell.length_a   1.000
_cell.length_b   1.000
_cell.length_c   1.000
_cell.angle_alpha   90.00
_cell.angle_beta   90.00
_cell.angle_gamma   90.00
#
_symmetry.space_group_name_H-M   'P 1'
#
loop_
_entity.id
_entity.type
_entity.pdbx_description
1 polymer ?
#
loop_
_entity_poly.entity_id
_entity_poly.type
_entity_poly.pdbx_seq_one_letter_code
_entity_poly.pdbx_strand_id
1 'polypeptide(L)'
;MDKNTDKLTALFAEVFSEDSLMKVIFSGKRRKSLEYSKVTLRPMQIGGRLKYQAEYTYPKKVTHSNLDTAAARSLALRLICEEFKQANIFTRDSEIQVLAAKPETPRITRKALTMPTAAASAAVAAAPAPALAHNRAKNYVLPAGVPCDFLIRLGIMGEDGTVFPRSYNKFRQINRYLEIVEDVFPYLPKDKTLKIIDFGCGKAYLTFALYHYLKVMKQRNVEIIGLDLKEDVIDFCSGVASDLGYDELKFLKGDIADYTDDHADMVVTLHACDTATDYALINAVAWNTKVILSVPCCQHELFKQIKTTFIGRFSNTAF
;
A
#
# COMPACT_ATOMS: atom_id res chain seq x y z
N MET A 1 7.19 34.47 -30.04
CA MET A 1 6.89 33.20 -29.32
C MET A 1 7.65 32.10 -30.03
N ASP A 2 8.55 31.42 -29.30
CA ASP A 2 9.51 30.48 -29.92
C ASP A 2 8.83 29.20 -30.37
N LYS A 3 9.13 28.71 -31.60
CA LYS A 3 8.54 27.48 -32.21
C LYS A 3 8.62 26.21 -31.32
N ASN A 4 9.37 26.23 -30.26
CA ASN A 4 9.56 25.05 -29.36
C ASN A 4 8.73 25.11 -28.08
N THR A 5 8.28 26.29 -27.65
CA THR A 5 7.24 26.43 -26.62
C THR A 5 5.91 25.92 -27.17
N ASP A 6 5.73 25.94 -28.52
CA ASP A 6 4.56 25.41 -29.20
C ASP A 6 4.42 23.89 -29.02
N LYS A 7 5.54 23.13 -28.93
CA LYS A 7 5.48 21.65 -28.69
C LYS A 7 4.91 21.30 -27.33
N LEU A 8 5.29 22.01 -26.26
CA LEU A 8 4.74 21.79 -24.91
C LEU A 8 3.29 22.23 -24.85
N THR A 9 2.97 23.36 -25.48
CA THR A 9 1.60 23.89 -25.60
C THR A 9 0.70 22.90 -26.33
N ALA A 10 1.14 22.37 -27.47
CA ALA A 10 0.41 21.36 -28.22
C ALA A 10 0.22 20.06 -27.43
N LEU A 11 1.29 19.55 -26.77
CA LEU A 11 1.23 18.35 -25.95
C LEU A 11 0.21 18.50 -24.81
N PHE A 12 0.27 19.59 -24.04
CA PHE A 12 -0.68 19.78 -22.95
C PHE A 12 -2.10 20.10 -23.45
N ALA A 13 -2.25 20.73 -24.63
CA ALA A 13 -3.57 20.88 -25.25
C ALA A 13 -4.17 19.52 -25.61
N GLU A 14 -3.40 18.62 -26.22
CA GLU A 14 -3.77 17.24 -26.54
C GLU A 14 -4.17 16.48 -25.26
N VAL A 15 -3.25 16.40 -24.29
CA VAL A 15 -3.41 15.60 -23.07
C VAL A 15 -4.59 16.03 -22.21
N PHE A 16 -4.87 17.33 -22.13
CA PHE A 16 -6.01 17.85 -21.34
C PHE A 16 -7.33 17.89 -22.12
N SER A 17 -7.33 17.65 -23.43
CA SER A 17 -8.56 17.52 -24.25
C SER A 17 -9.08 16.09 -24.31
N GLU A 18 -8.23 15.10 -24.02
CA GLU A 18 -8.57 13.68 -24.03
C GLU A 18 -9.08 13.23 -22.65
N ASP A 19 -10.17 12.46 -22.62
CA ASP A 19 -10.66 11.79 -21.41
C ASP A 19 -9.72 10.66 -20.93
N SER A 20 -8.57 10.50 -21.58
CA SER A 20 -7.58 9.46 -21.30
C SER A 20 -6.60 9.83 -20.20
N LEU A 21 -6.47 11.11 -19.82
CA LEU A 21 -5.52 11.57 -18.82
C LEU A 21 -5.81 10.96 -17.44
N MET A 22 -4.82 10.30 -16.86
CA MET A 22 -4.87 9.77 -15.50
C MET A 22 -4.18 10.68 -14.48
N LYS A 23 -2.98 11.14 -14.79
CA LYS A 23 -2.22 12.08 -13.96
C LYS A 23 -1.03 12.68 -14.71
N VAL A 24 -0.58 13.85 -14.25
CA VAL A 24 0.71 14.44 -14.61
C VAL A 24 1.52 14.68 -13.34
N ILE A 25 2.79 14.28 -13.33
CA ILE A 25 3.71 14.46 -12.20
C ILE A 25 4.86 15.36 -12.66
N PHE A 26 5.01 16.53 -12.03
CA PHE A 26 6.13 17.44 -12.22
C PHE A 26 7.15 17.26 -11.13
N SER A 27 8.44 17.13 -11.50
CA SER A 27 9.55 16.93 -10.59
C SER A 27 10.88 17.46 -11.16
N GLY A 28 11.96 17.40 -10.35
CA GLY A 28 13.23 17.97 -10.75
C GLY A 28 13.21 19.50 -10.72
N LYS A 29 13.23 20.10 -9.54
CA LYS A 29 13.20 21.56 -9.34
C LYS A 29 14.24 22.29 -10.20
N ARG A 30 13.86 23.43 -10.78
CA ARG A 30 14.78 24.36 -11.46
C ARG A 30 15.58 25.19 -10.48
N ARG A 31 14.97 25.57 -9.34
CA ARG A 31 15.56 26.43 -8.30
C ARG A 31 15.50 25.71 -6.95
N LYS A 32 16.58 25.78 -6.18
CA LYS A 32 16.62 25.22 -4.82
C LYS A 32 15.65 25.92 -3.87
N SER A 33 15.32 27.19 -4.14
CA SER A 33 14.38 28.01 -3.37
C SER A 33 12.91 27.61 -3.49
N LEU A 34 12.55 26.72 -4.43
CA LEU A 34 11.19 26.24 -4.57
C LEU A 34 10.82 25.41 -3.33
N GLU A 35 9.76 25.77 -2.62
CA GLU A 35 9.38 25.15 -1.34
C GLU A 35 8.87 23.71 -1.49
N TYR A 36 8.12 23.40 -2.55
CA TYR A 36 7.60 22.08 -2.83
C TYR A 36 8.50 21.30 -3.80
N SER A 37 8.55 19.98 -3.59
CA SER A 37 9.45 19.08 -4.33
C SER A 37 8.80 18.49 -5.58
N LYS A 38 7.48 18.44 -5.61
CA LYS A 38 6.68 17.77 -6.64
C LYS A 38 5.31 18.41 -6.73
N VAL A 39 4.74 18.44 -7.93
CA VAL A 39 3.32 18.76 -8.16
C VAL A 39 2.69 17.63 -8.96
N THR A 40 1.52 17.17 -8.52
CA THR A 40 0.73 16.16 -9.26
C THR A 40 -0.61 16.75 -9.66
N LEU A 41 -0.94 16.71 -10.95
CA LEU A 41 -2.25 17.04 -11.47
C LEU A 41 -3.04 15.78 -11.77
N ARG A 42 -4.29 15.69 -11.30
CA ARG A 42 -5.19 14.55 -11.55
C ARG A 42 -6.57 15.04 -11.93
N PRO A 43 -7.21 14.46 -12.96
CA PRO A 43 -8.61 14.70 -13.25
C PRO A 43 -9.48 14.10 -12.12
N MET A 44 -10.58 14.79 -11.79
CA MET A 44 -11.57 14.33 -10.82
C MET A 44 -12.93 14.97 -11.10
N GLN A 45 -13.99 14.34 -10.64
CA GLN A 45 -15.32 14.93 -10.67
C GLN A 45 -15.65 15.59 -9.33
N ILE A 46 -16.00 16.87 -9.38
CA ILE A 46 -16.46 17.64 -8.23
C ILE A 46 -17.80 18.29 -8.61
N GLY A 47 -18.87 17.93 -7.89
CA GLY A 47 -20.20 18.45 -8.19
C GLY A 47 -20.69 18.13 -9.62
N GLY A 48 -20.35 16.95 -10.15
CA GLY A 48 -20.72 16.54 -11.52
C GLY A 48 -19.90 17.20 -12.65
N ARG A 49 -18.92 18.05 -12.31
CA ARG A 49 -18.05 18.72 -13.30
C ARG A 49 -16.63 18.17 -13.23
N LEU A 50 -16.01 18.02 -14.41
CA LEU A 50 -14.60 17.68 -14.50
C LEU A 50 -13.75 18.83 -13.96
N LYS A 51 -12.92 18.55 -12.98
CA LYS A 51 -11.92 19.43 -12.40
C LYS A 51 -10.57 18.72 -12.39
N TYR A 52 -9.51 19.47 -12.16
CA TYR A 52 -8.15 18.93 -11.97
C TYR A 52 -7.65 19.35 -10.62
N GLN A 53 -7.32 18.36 -9.78
CA GLN A 53 -6.68 18.61 -8.50
C GLN A 53 -5.18 18.74 -8.70
N ALA A 54 -4.63 19.88 -8.30
CA ALA A 54 -3.21 20.11 -8.19
C ALA A 54 -2.78 19.84 -6.73
N GLU A 55 -1.96 18.83 -6.54
CA GLU A 55 -1.37 18.43 -5.25
C GLU A 55 0.08 18.90 -5.20
N TYR A 56 0.41 19.79 -4.25
CA TYR A 56 1.76 20.29 -4.01
C TYR A 56 2.38 19.58 -2.82
N THR A 57 3.50 18.90 -3.04
CA THR A 57 4.21 18.14 -2.00
C THR A 57 5.34 18.99 -1.41
N TYR A 58 5.19 19.45 -0.18
CA TYR A 58 6.19 20.12 0.65
C TYR A 58 6.91 19.12 1.56
N PRO A 59 8.03 19.46 2.20
CA PRO A 59 8.74 18.54 3.09
C PRO A 59 7.93 18.00 4.26
N LYS A 60 6.96 18.79 4.77
CA LYS A 60 6.16 18.43 5.97
C LYS A 60 4.65 18.52 5.77
N LYS A 61 4.18 18.93 4.61
CA LYS A 61 2.74 19.07 4.32
C LYS A 61 2.45 18.85 2.84
N VAL A 62 1.19 18.59 2.55
CA VAL A 62 0.65 18.56 1.19
C VAL A 62 -0.50 19.55 1.12
N THR A 63 -0.56 20.33 0.05
CA THR A 63 -1.66 21.25 -0.20
C THR A 63 -2.34 20.93 -1.53
N HIS A 64 -3.61 21.26 -1.66
CA HIS A 64 -4.40 20.96 -2.84
C HIS A 64 -5.10 22.22 -3.37
N SER A 65 -5.24 22.31 -4.68
CA SER A 65 -6.13 23.28 -5.33
C SER A 65 -6.90 22.58 -6.46
N ASN A 66 -8.17 22.98 -6.66
CA ASN A 66 -9.03 22.42 -7.70
C ASN A 66 -9.19 23.45 -8.82
N LEU A 67 -8.88 23.04 -10.03
CA LEU A 67 -8.80 23.88 -11.21
C LEU A 67 -9.78 23.39 -12.28
N ASP A 68 -10.26 24.29 -13.14
CA ASP A 68 -10.88 23.88 -14.40
C ASP A 68 -9.80 23.45 -15.42
N THR A 69 -10.24 22.94 -16.56
CA THR A 69 -9.34 22.42 -17.59
C THR A 69 -8.39 23.49 -18.13
N ALA A 70 -8.88 24.72 -18.33
CA ALA A 70 -8.07 25.81 -18.86
C ALA A 70 -6.99 26.24 -17.86
N ALA A 71 -7.36 26.41 -16.60
CA ALA A 71 -6.43 26.74 -15.51
C ALA A 71 -5.41 25.62 -15.26
N ALA A 72 -5.83 24.34 -15.32
CA ALA A 72 -4.94 23.20 -15.18
C ALA A 72 -3.90 23.11 -16.29
N ARG A 73 -4.30 23.37 -17.54
CA ARG A 73 -3.40 23.44 -18.69
C ARG A 73 -2.39 24.59 -18.56
N SER A 74 -2.86 25.77 -18.18
CA SER A 74 -1.98 26.93 -17.96
C SER A 74 -1.00 26.67 -16.81
N LEU A 75 -1.45 26.05 -15.73
CA LEU A 75 -0.59 25.64 -14.62
C LEU A 75 0.46 24.63 -15.09
N ALA A 76 0.09 23.62 -15.87
CA ALA A 76 1.01 22.58 -16.35
C ALA A 76 2.14 23.19 -17.19
N LEU A 77 1.82 24.12 -18.09
CA LEU A 77 2.80 24.87 -18.89
C LEU A 77 3.73 25.70 -18.00
N ARG A 78 3.20 26.44 -17.06
CA ARG A 78 4.00 27.22 -16.10
C ARG A 78 4.94 26.32 -15.30
N LEU A 79 4.44 25.23 -14.75
CA LEU A 79 5.24 24.30 -13.95
C LEU A 79 6.43 23.74 -14.73
N ILE A 80 6.24 23.28 -15.97
CA ILE A 80 7.34 22.71 -16.75
C ILE A 80 8.31 23.77 -17.28
N CYS A 81 7.82 24.95 -17.62
CA CYS A 81 8.67 26.02 -18.16
C CYS A 81 9.48 26.73 -17.08
N GLU A 82 8.88 26.99 -15.90
CA GLU A 82 9.46 27.90 -14.89
C GLU A 82 9.97 27.19 -13.63
N GLU A 83 9.37 26.06 -13.23
CA GLU A 83 9.56 25.49 -11.91
C GLU A 83 10.22 24.10 -11.91
N PHE A 84 9.90 23.24 -12.90
CA PHE A 84 10.41 21.88 -12.97
C PHE A 84 11.10 21.58 -14.30
N LYS A 85 12.04 20.62 -14.25
CA LYS A 85 12.83 20.19 -15.41
C LYS A 85 12.22 18.99 -16.12
N GLN A 86 11.24 18.31 -15.48
CA GLN A 86 10.63 17.12 -16.05
C GLN A 86 9.16 16.99 -15.67
N ALA A 87 8.40 16.34 -16.54
CA ALA A 87 7.04 15.90 -16.28
C ALA A 87 6.85 14.46 -16.79
N ASN A 88 6.17 13.64 -16.00
CA ASN A 88 5.69 12.33 -16.41
C ASN A 88 4.17 12.39 -16.53
N ILE A 89 3.66 12.10 -17.72
CA ILE A 89 2.23 12.13 -18.05
C ILE A 89 1.78 10.69 -18.24
N PHE A 90 0.73 10.30 -17.54
CA PHE A 90 0.14 8.97 -17.60
C PHE A 90 -1.25 9.10 -18.21
N THR A 91 -1.48 8.44 -19.33
CA THR A 91 -2.79 8.26 -19.94
C THR A 91 -3.22 6.80 -19.83
N ARG A 92 -4.41 6.46 -20.28
CA ARG A 92 -4.90 5.07 -20.24
C ARG A 92 -4.09 4.13 -21.14
N ASP A 93 -3.50 4.66 -22.20
CA ASP A 93 -2.85 3.92 -23.29
C ASP A 93 -1.37 4.22 -23.45
N SER A 94 -0.85 5.26 -22.79
CA SER A 94 0.55 5.65 -22.94
C SER A 94 1.14 6.32 -21.70
N GLU A 95 2.45 6.23 -21.58
CA GLU A 95 3.27 7.00 -20.67
C GLU A 95 4.15 7.96 -21.48
N ILE A 96 4.07 9.26 -21.15
CA ILE A 96 4.82 10.30 -21.85
C ILE A 96 5.77 10.96 -20.86
N GLN A 97 7.06 10.87 -21.15
CA GLN A 97 8.09 11.56 -20.40
C GLN A 97 8.50 12.82 -21.11
N VAL A 98 8.47 13.93 -20.40
CA VAL A 98 8.94 15.24 -20.85
C VAL A 98 10.16 15.63 -20.05
N LEU A 99 11.30 15.76 -20.73
CA LEU A 99 12.54 16.30 -20.17
C LEU A 99 12.75 17.68 -20.77
N ALA A 100 12.59 18.72 -19.94
CA ALA A 100 12.66 20.12 -20.34
C ALA A 100 13.69 20.86 -19.47
N ALA A 101 14.93 20.35 -19.39
CA ALA A 101 16.02 21.07 -18.75
C ALA A 101 16.17 22.47 -19.34
N LYS A 102 16.01 22.57 -20.65
CA LYS A 102 15.80 23.83 -21.42
C LYS A 102 14.39 23.78 -21.99
N PRO A 103 13.47 24.66 -21.54
CA PRO A 103 12.07 24.65 -22.03
C PRO A 103 11.94 24.85 -23.53
N GLU A 104 12.91 25.53 -24.12
CA GLU A 104 12.96 25.82 -25.57
C GLU A 104 13.24 24.57 -26.42
N THR A 105 13.88 23.53 -25.81
CA THR A 105 14.25 22.30 -26.53
C THR A 105 13.83 21.07 -25.72
N PRO A 106 12.53 20.85 -25.47
CA PRO A 106 12.07 19.72 -24.69
C PRO A 106 12.27 18.41 -25.45
N ARG A 107 12.73 17.39 -24.73
CA ARG A 107 12.70 15.99 -25.21
C ARG A 107 11.44 15.32 -24.71
N ILE A 108 10.60 14.90 -25.64
CA ILE A 108 9.34 14.20 -25.36
C ILE A 108 9.48 12.76 -25.85
N THR A 109 9.28 11.81 -24.96
CA THR A 109 9.30 10.37 -25.26
C THR A 109 7.95 9.79 -24.89
N ARG A 110 7.27 9.14 -25.85
CA ARG A 110 5.99 8.46 -25.63
C ARG A 110 6.22 6.94 -25.71
N LYS A 111 5.77 6.21 -24.70
CA LYS A 111 5.76 4.75 -24.65
C LYS A 111 4.31 4.30 -24.62
N ALA A 112 3.88 3.58 -25.65
CA ALA A 112 2.58 2.91 -25.61
C ALA A 112 2.58 1.83 -24.53
N LEU A 113 1.51 1.74 -23.76
CA LEU A 113 1.30 0.63 -22.85
C LEU A 113 0.81 -0.55 -23.69
N THR A 114 1.67 -1.56 -23.87
CA THR A 114 1.29 -2.81 -24.53
C THR A 114 0.21 -3.47 -23.69
N MET A 115 -1.01 -3.53 -24.21
CA MET A 115 -2.11 -4.25 -23.58
C MET A 115 -1.76 -5.74 -23.56
N PRO A 116 -1.96 -6.45 -22.42
CA PRO A 116 -1.87 -7.91 -22.41
C PRO A 116 -2.90 -8.50 -23.38
N THR A 117 -2.57 -9.68 -23.93
CA THR A 117 -3.30 -10.43 -24.95
C THR A 117 -4.83 -10.47 -24.79
N ALA A 118 -5.55 -10.72 -25.88
CA ALA A 118 -7.01 -10.62 -26.07
C ALA A 118 -7.93 -11.16 -24.95
N ALA A 119 -7.46 -12.10 -24.12
CA ALA A 119 -8.19 -12.60 -22.94
C ALA A 119 -8.22 -11.59 -21.76
N ALA A 120 -7.21 -10.72 -21.66
CA ALA A 120 -7.16 -9.66 -20.64
C ALA A 120 -7.86 -8.37 -21.09
N SER A 121 -8.05 -8.18 -22.41
CA SER A 121 -8.75 -7.02 -22.96
C SER A 121 -10.26 -7.01 -22.67
N ALA A 122 -10.89 -8.19 -22.59
CA ALA A 122 -12.30 -8.31 -22.20
C ALA A 122 -12.54 -7.94 -20.73
N ALA A 123 -11.59 -8.29 -19.84
CA ALA A 123 -11.66 -7.91 -18.42
C ALA A 123 -11.36 -6.41 -18.20
N VAL A 124 -10.50 -5.80 -19.04
CA VAL A 124 -10.17 -4.36 -18.96
C VAL A 124 -11.25 -3.51 -19.62
N ALA A 125 -11.89 -3.99 -20.68
CA ALA A 125 -13.03 -3.30 -21.31
C ALA A 125 -14.29 -3.33 -20.42
N ALA A 126 -14.44 -4.35 -19.57
CA ALA A 126 -15.51 -4.45 -18.57
C ALA A 126 -15.16 -3.74 -17.25
N ALA A 127 -13.91 -3.31 -17.04
CA ALA A 127 -13.55 -2.52 -15.88
C ALA A 127 -14.15 -1.11 -16.03
N PRO A 128 -14.98 -0.64 -15.08
CA PRO A 128 -15.49 0.72 -15.11
C PRO A 128 -14.29 1.68 -15.17
N ALA A 129 -14.41 2.76 -15.98
CA ALA A 129 -13.44 3.83 -16.01
C ALA A 129 -13.03 4.19 -14.58
N PRO A 130 -11.72 4.41 -14.27
CA PRO A 130 -11.32 4.72 -12.91
C PRO A 130 -12.20 5.87 -12.42
N ALA A 131 -12.98 5.60 -11.37
CA ALA A 131 -13.97 6.54 -10.89
C ALA A 131 -13.26 7.85 -10.58
N LEU A 132 -13.58 8.91 -11.33
CA LEU A 132 -13.11 10.28 -11.13
C LEU A 132 -13.69 10.88 -9.83
N ALA A 133 -14.37 10.04 -9.02
CA ALA A 133 -14.95 10.44 -7.75
C ALA A 133 -13.85 10.92 -6.80
N HIS A 134 -14.07 12.08 -6.22
CA HIS A 134 -13.17 12.74 -5.26
C HIS A 134 -12.87 11.87 -4.04
N ASN A 135 -13.84 11.09 -3.58
CA ASN A 135 -13.72 10.08 -2.53
C ASN A 135 -13.82 8.69 -3.16
N ARG A 136 -12.70 8.14 -3.58
CA ARG A 136 -12.64 6.72 -3.87
C ARG A 136 -12.83 5.96 -2.56
N ALA A 137 -13.99 5.38 -2.36
CA ALA A 137 -14.20 4.45 -1.26
C ALA A 137 -13.16 3.34 -1.41
N LYS A 138 -12.31 3.18 -0.40
CA LYS A 138 -11.39 2.04 -0.37
C LYS A 138 -12.24 0.80 -0.14
N ASN A 139 -12.21 -0.14 -1.04
CA ASN A 139 -12.78 -1.47 -0.82
C ASN A 139 -11.87 -2.19 0.17
N TYR A 140 -12.16 -2.04 1.45
CA TYR A 140 -11.50 -2.80 2.50
C TYR A 140 -12.03 -4.23 2.54
N VAL A 141 -11.17 -5.19 2.87
CA VAL A 141 -11.57 -6.59 3.12
C VAL A 141 -12.58 -6.65 4.27
N LEU A 142 -12.34 -5.84 5.31
CA LEU A 142 -13.29 -5.57 6.39
C LEU A 142 -13.81 -4.13 6.22
N PRO A 143 -15.04 -3.92 5.71
CA PRO A 143 -15.55 -2.58 5.47
C PRO A 143 -15.91 -1.87 6.76
N ALA A 144 -15.70 -0.55 6.82
CA ALA A 144 -16.25 0.29 7.88
C ALA A 144 -17.78 0.34 7.78
N GLY A 145 -18.47 0.42 8.92
CA GLY A 145 -19.93 0.40 8.99
C GLY A 145 -20.55 -1.01 9.02
N VAL A 146 -19.73 -2.06 8.94
CA VAL A 146 -20.16 -3.45 9.13
C VAL A 146 -19.56 -3.96 10.43
N PRO A 147 -20.36 -4.36 11.42
CA PRO A 147 -19.86 -4.91 12.69
C PRO A 147 -18.96 -6.13 12.47
N CYS A 148 -17.83 -6.18 13.17
CA CYS A 148 -16.91 -7.27 13.14
C CYS A 148 -16.49 -7.62 14.57
N ASP A 149 -16.74 -8.83 14.99
CA ASP A 149 -16.64 -9.33 16.38
C ASP A 149 -15.27 -9.05 17.01
N PHE A 150 -14.18 -9.50 16.39
CA PHE A 150 -12.84 -9.28 16.96
C PHE A 150 -12.43 -7.80 16.96
N LEU A 151 -12.88 -6.99 16.01
CA LEU A 151 -12.61 -5.55 16.00
C LEU A 151 -13.33 -4.82 17.13
N ILE A 152 -14.56 -5.26 17.44
CA ILE A 152 -15.35 -4.75 18.57
C ILE A 152 -14.66 -5.16 19.88
N ARG A 153 -14.36 -6.44 20.05
CA ARG A 153 -13.73 -6.98 21.27
C ARG A 153 -12.35 -6.37 21.55
N LEU A 154 -11.59 -6.03 20.50
CA LEU A 154 -10.30 -5.36 20.63
C LEU A 154 -10.39 -3.83 20.73
N GLY A 155 -11.58 -3.24 20.78
CA GLY A 155 -11.80 -1.80 20.96
C GLY A 155 -11.35 -0.95 19.77
N ILE A 156 -11.44 -1.51 18.57
CA ILE A 156 -11.14 -0.81 17.30
C ILE A 156 -12.41 -0.23 16.70
N MET A 157 -13.56 -0.93 16.89
CA MET A 157 -14.84 -0.67 16.28
C MET A 157 -15.94 -0.68 17.35
N GLY A 158 -16.99 0.10 17.17
CA GLY A 158 -18.21 0.02 17.97
C GLY A 158 -19.14 -1.08 17.48
N GLU A 159 -20.14 -1.44 18.29
CA GLU A 159 -21.16 -2.44 17.96
C GLU A 159 -21.98 -2.09 16.71
N ASP A 160 -22.05 -0.82 16.36
CA ASP A 160 -22.69 -0.30 15.16
C ASP A 160 -21.80 -0.38 13.90
N GLY A 161 -20.59 -0.94 14.01
CA GLY A 161 -19.61 -1.01 12.92
C GLY A 161 -18.79 0.28 12.71
N THR A 162 -18.99 1.31 13.55
CA THR A 162 -18.23 2.56 13.46
C THR A 162 -16.81 2.38 13.97
N VAL A 163 -15.82 2.66 13.14
CA VAL A 163 -14.39 2.60 13.52
C VAL A 163 -14.06 3.81 14.38
N PHE A 164 -13.49 3.59 15.56
CA PHE A 164 -13.09 4.68 16.44
C PHE A 164 -11.97 5.52 15.83
N PRO A 165 -12.04 6.87 15.85
CA PRO A 165 -11.04 7.74 15.25
C PRO A 165 -9.59 7.44 15.72
N ARG A 166 -9.42 7.17 17.02
CA ARG A 166 -8.11 6.80 17.63
C ARG A 166 -7.54 5.48 17.09
N SER A 167 -8.40 4.57 16.64
CA SER A 167 -8.05 3.23 16.17
C SER A 167 -8.00 3.12 14.64
N TYR A 168 -8.28 4.22 13.91
CA TYR A 168 -8.39 4.20 12.46
C TYR A 168 -7.10 3.75 11.75
N ASN A 169 -5.93 4.13 12.27
CA ASN A 169 -4.65 3.65 11.73
C ASN A 169 -4.48 2.15 11.90
N LYS A 170 -4.92 1.59 13.05
CA LYS A 170 -4.89 0.15 13.30
C LYS A 170 -5.86 -0.59 12.36
N PHE A 171 -7.07 -0.08 12.18
CA PHE A 171 -8.03 -0.61 11.23
C PHE A 171 -7.49 -0.64 9.79
N ARG A 172 -6.80 0.42 9.35
CA ARG A 172 -6.14 0.46 8.05
C ARG A 172 -5.00 -0.57 7.93
N GLN A 173 -4.20 -0.73 8.98
CA GLN A 173 -3.13 -1.73 9.04
C GLN A 173 -3.68 -3.14 8.89
N ILE A 174 -4.76 -3.47 9.62
CA ILE A 174 -5.44 -4.76 9.54
C ILE A 174 -5.93 -5.02 8.12
N ASN A 175 -6.63 -4.06 7.51
CA ASN A 175 -7.12 -4.23 6.14
C ASN A 175 -5.99 -4.40 5.13
N ARG A 176 -4.89 -3.63 5.27
CA ARG A 176 -3.72 -3.79 4.38
C ARG A 176 -3.06 -5.16 4.53
N TYR A 177 -3.00 -5.68 5.74
CA TYR A 177 -2.52 -7.03 5.99
C TYR A 177 -3.42 -8.08 5.32
N LEU A 178 -4.73 -7.95 5.45
CA LEU A 178 -5.68 -8.87 4.82
C LEU A 178 -5.66 -8.82 3.29
N GLU A 179 -5.41 -7.66 2.67
CA GLU A 179 -5.15 -7.56 1.23
C GLU A 179 -3.95 -8.45 0.83
N ILE A 180 -2.85 -8.40 1.59
CA ILE A 180 -1.66 -9.24 1.34
C ILE A 180 -1.99 -10.74 1.55
N VAL A 181 -2.76 -11.06 2.59
CA VAL A 181 -3.21 -12.43 2.85
C VAL A 181 -4.09 -12.93 1.68
N GLU A 182 -4.95 -12.09 1.13
CA GLU A 182 -5.79 -12.44 -0.02
C GLU A 182 -4.94 -12.73 -1.27
N ASP A 183 -3.89 -11.96 -1.51
CA ASP A 183 -2.95 -12.18 -2.63
C ASP A 183 -2.22 -13.53 -2.52
N VAL A 184 -1.90 -13.98 -1.32
CA VAL A 184 -1.18 -15.25 -1.10
C VAL A 184 -2.09 -16.44 -0.83
N PHE A 185 -3.37 -16.21 -0.56
CA PHE A 185 -4.36 -17.26 -0.28
C PHE A 185 -4.42 -18.40 -1.33
N PRO A 186 -4.32 -18.12 -2.65
CA PRO A 186 -4.32 -19.17 -3.67
C PRO A 186 -3.16 -20.18 -3.58
N TYR A 187 -2.07 -19.82 -2.91
CA TYR A 187 -0.89 -20.67 -2.74
C TYR A 187 -0.98 -21.60 -1.53
N LEU A 188 -1.97 -21.39 -0.65
CA LEU A 188 -2.21 -22.26 0.49
C LEU A 188 -2.88 -23.57 0.08
N PRO A 189 -2.57 -24.70 0.73
CA PRO A 189 -3.23 -25.99 0.50
C PRO A 189 -4.75 -25.89 0.61
N LYS A 190 -5.49 -26.56 -0.30
CA LYS A 190 -6.95 -26.40 -0.38
C LYS A 190 -7.73 -27.47 0.41
N ASP A 191 -7.22 -28.68 0.47
CA ASP A 191 -7.98 -29.86 0.88
C ASP A 191 -7.61 -30.39 2.29
N LYS A 192 -7.01 -29.55 3.12
CA LYS A 192 -6.65 -29.90 4.51
C LYS A 192 -6.86 -28.73 5.46
N THR A 193 -6.83 -29.02 6.75
CA THR A 193 -6.72 -28.00 7.80
C THR A 193 -5.39 -27.26 7.66
N LEU A 194 -5.44 -25.94 7.58
CA LEU A 194 -4.25 -25.11 7.45
C LEU A 194 -3.62 -24.90 8.83
N LYS A 195 -2.37 -25.30 8.98
CA LYS A 195 -1.58 -25.01 10.18
C LYS A 195 -0.78 -23.75 9.97
N ILE A 196 -1.00 -22.75 10.84
CA ILE A 196 -0.41 -21.42 10.72
C ILE A 196 0.24 -21.05 12.05
N ILE A 197 1.46 -20.52 11.98
CA ILE A 197 2.20 -20.09 13.15
C ILE A 197 2.56 -18.61 13.00
N ASP A 198 2.20 -17.81 14.01
CA ASP A 198 2.53 -16.38 14.11
C ASP A 198 3.54 -16.17 15.23
N PHE A 199 4.79 -15.97 14.83
CA PHE A 199 5.90 -15.76 15.75
C PHE A 199 6.00 -14.29 16.18
N GLY A 200 5.98 -14.05 17.50
CA GLY A 200 5.99 -12.71 18.07
C GLY A 200 4.66 -11.99 17.85
N CYS A 201 3.54 -12.69 18.11
CA CYS A 201 2.19 -12.18 17.81
C CYS A 201 1.82 -10.90 18.57
N GLY A 202 2.48 -10.58 19.68
CA GLY A 202 2.18 -9.42 20.52
C GLY A 202 0.70 -9.38 20.91
N LYS A 203 0.04 -8.21 20.80
CA LYS A 203 -1.42 -8.09 21.06
C LYS A 203 -2.31 -8.77 20.01
N ALA A 204 -1.74 -9.52 19.10
CA ALA A 204 -2.37 -10.42 18.14
C ALA A 204 -3.47 -9.80 17.25
N TYR A 205 -3.50 -8.48 17.05
CA TYR A 205 -4.51 -7.84 16.17
C TYR A 205 -4.54 -8.45 14.77
N LEU A 206 -3.36 -8.78 14.22
CA LEU A 206 -3.23 -9.35 12.89
C LEU A 206 -3.50 -10.85 12.86
N THR A 207 -3.19 -11.55 13.95
CA THR A 207 -3.50 -12.97 14.16
C THR A 207 -5.02 -13.19 14.23
N PHE A 208 -5.75 -12.34 14.99
CA PHE A 208 -7.21 -12.35 15.03
C PHE A 208 -7.82 -12.05 13.65
N ALA A 209 -7.26 -11.07 12.95
CA ALA A 209 -7.70 -10.74 11.60
C ALA A 209 -7.49 -11.91 10.62
N LEU A 210 -6.36 -12.60 10.71
CA LEU A 210 -6.06 -13.78 9.91
C LEU A 210 -7.05 -14.92 10.17
N TYR A 211 -7.31 -15.21 11.45
CA TYR A 211 -8.30 -16.22 11.82
C TYR A 211 -9.68 -15.87 11.28
N HIS A 212 -10.17 -14.66 11.53
CA HIS A 212 -11.46 -14.20 11.05
C HIS A 212 -11.56 -14.30 9.52
N TYR A 213 -10.54 -13.86 8.80
CA TYR A 213 -10.52 -13.95 7.34
C TYR A 213 -10.58 -15.39 6.84
N LEU A 214 -9.72 -16.26 7.36
CA LEU A 214 -9.63 -17.64 6.88
C LEU A 214 -10.81 -18.49 7.36
N LYS A 215 -11.15 -18.44 8.65
CA LYS A 215 -12.19 -19.29 9.24
C LYS A 215 -13.59 -18.76 8.96
N VAL A 216 -13.84 -17.46 9.23
CA VAL A 216 -15.19 -16.91 9.13
C VAL A 216 -15.53 -16.51 7.70
N MET A 217 -14.65 -15.73 7.03
CA MET A 217 -14.98 -15.24 5.68
C MET A 217 -14.72 -16.27 4.58
N LYS A 218 -13.61 -17.00 4.62
CA LYS A 218 -13.26 -18.01 3.59
C LYS A 218 -13.71 -19.42 3.94
N GLN A 219 -14.27 -19.64 5.13
CA GLN A 219 -14.79 -20.92 5.63
C GLN A 219 -13.75 -22.06 5.54
N ARG A 220 -12.48 -21.74 5.80
CA ARG A 220 -11.39 -22.71 5.79
C ARG A 220 -11.22 -23.33 7.18
N ASN A 221 -10.90 -24.60 7.21
CA ASN A 221 -10.42 -25.22 8.43
C ASN A 221 -9.00 -24.75 8.69
N VAL A 222 -8.77 -24.20 9.88
CA VAL A 222 -7.49 -23.63 10.30
C VAL A 222 -7.14 -24.08 11.70
N GLU A 223 -5.87 -24.17 11.99
CA GLU A 223 -5.29 -24.20 13.33
C GLU A 223 -4.23 -23.10 13.35
N ILE A 224 -4.43 -22.08 14.15
CA ILE A 224 -3.53 -20.92 14.24
C ILE A 224 -2.92 -20.88 15.64
N ILE A 225 -1.58 -20.80 15.68
CA ILE A 225 -0.82 -20.72 16.93
C ILE A 225 -0.07 -19.38 16.92
N GLY A 226 -0.39 -18.51 17.89
CA GLY A 226 0.37 -17.30 18.18
C GLY A 226 1.37 -17.55 19.31
N LEU A 227 2.64 -17.20 19.09
CA LEU A 227 3.68 -17.28 20.13
C LEU A 227 4.14 -15.90 20.53
N ASP A 228 4.35 -15.71 21.84
CA ASP A 228 5.01 -14.53 22.40
C ASP A 228 5.75 -14.92 23.70
N LEU A 229 6.77 -14.13 24.06
CA LEU A 229 7.52 -14.34 25.29
C LEU A 229 6.78 -13.86 26.55
N LYS A 230 5.83 -12.93 26.38
CA LYS A 230 5.15 -12.22 27.47
C LYS A 230 3.89 -12.94 27.88
N GLU A 231 3.86 -13.40 29.13
CA GLU A 231 2.73 -14.14 29.71
C GLU A 231 1.44 -13.31 29.73
N ASP A 232 1.53 -12.04 30.16
CA ASP A 232 0.39 -11.13 30.20
C ASP A 232 -0.25 -10.90 28.83
N VAL A 233 0.55 -10.95 27.77
CA VAL A 233 0.08 -10.86 26.39
C VAL A 233 -0.66 -12.13 25.98
N ILE A 234 -0.10 -13.29 26.32
CA ILE A 234 -0.71 -14.60 26.02
C ILE A 234 -2.04 -14.77 26.76
N ASP A 235 -2.09 -14.41 28.04
CA ASP A 235 -3.33 -14.46 28.84
C ASP A 235 -4.41 -13.57 28.27
N PHE A 236 -4.04 -12.33 27.89
CA PHE A 236 -4.97 -11.40 27.24
C PHE A 236 -5.50 -11.96 25.92
N CYS A 237 -4.62 -12.46 25.04
CA CYS A 237 -5.01 -12.97 23.72
C CYS A 237 -5.86 -14.26 23.86
N SER A 238 -5.52 -15.15 24.77
CA SER A 238 -6.29 -16.36 25.05
C SER A 238 -7.69 -16.03 25.58
N GLY A 239 -7.81 -15.04 26.47
CA GLY A 239 -9.09 -14.55 26.95
C GLY A 239 -9.96 -13.99 25.80
N VAL A 240 -9.38 -13.17 24.91
CA VAL A 240 -10.09 -12.63 23.74
C VAL A 240 -10.54 -13.76 22.80
N ALA A 241 -9.69 -14.75 22.52
CA ALA A 241 -10.04 -15.89 21.68
C ALA A 241 -11.21 -16.70 22.27
N SER A 242 -11.18 -16.94 23.58
CA SER A 242 -12.25 -17.61 24.31
C SER A 242 -13.57 -16.84 24.24
N ASP A 243 -13.54 -15.51 24.48
CA ASP A 243 -14.73 -14.67 24.44
C ASP A 243 -15.39 -14.64 23.03
N LEU A 244 -14.58 -14.82 21.97
CA LEU A 244 -15.03 -14.86 20.59
C LEU A 244 -15.43 -16.26 20.10
N GLY A 245 -15.18 -17.32 20.88
CA GLY A 245 -15.37 -18.71 20.45
C GLY A 245 -14.41 -19.12 19.29
N TYR A 246 -13.19 -18.56 19.28
CA TYR A 246 -12.17 -18.86 18.28
C TYR A 246 -11.32 -20.06 18.74
N ASP A 247 -11.94 -21.24 18.81
CA ASP A 247 -11.38 -22.45 19.48
C ASP A 247 -10.10 -22.98 18.81
N GLU A 248 -9.94 -22.77 17.49
CA GLU A 248 -8.76 -23.20 16.74
C GLU A 248 -7.66 -22.14 16.69
N LEU A 249 -7.82 -21.02 17.44
CA LEU A 249 -6.81 -19.98 17.64
C LEU A 249 -6.22 -20.10 19.04
N LYS A 250 -4.99 -20.58 19.13
CA LYS A 250 -4.29 -20.81 20.39
C LYS A 250 -3.14 -19.83 20.56
N PHE A 251 -2.88 -19.45 21.81
CA PHE A 251 -1.74 -18.61 22.15
C PHE A 251 -0.85 -19.33 23.16
N LEU A 252 0.44 -19.40 22.85
CA LEU A 252 1.42 -20.13 23.66
C LEU A 252 2.56 -19.18 24.05
N LYS A 253 2.96 -19.25 25.33
CA LYS A 253 4.18 -18.61 25.79
C LYS A 253 5.38 -19.46 25.38
N GLY A 254 6.34 -18.89 24.68
CA GLY A 254 7.54 -19.60 24.26
C GLY A 254 8.51 -18.75 23.47
N ASP A 255 9.78 -19.18 23.49
CA ASP A 255 10.79 -18.63 22.60
C ASP A 255 10.68 -19.30 21.23
N ILE A 256 10.84 -18.52 20.17
CA ILE A 256 10.84 -19.00 18.80
C ILE A 256 11.97 -20.00 18.55
N ALA A 257 13.12 -19.78 19.21
CA ALA A 257 14.29 -20.67 19.12
C ALA A 257 14.02 -22.07 19.67
N ASP A 258 13.18 -22.18 20.70
CA ASP A 258 12.85 -23.43 21.40
C ASP A 258 11.56 -24.09 20.86
N TYR A 259 10.88 -23.43 19.91
CA TYR A 259 9.62 -23.95 19.39
C TYR A 259 9.88 -25.15 18.46
N THR A 260 9.41 -26.30 18.90
CA THR A 260 9.54 -27.57 18.19
C THR A 260 8.20 -27.98 17.60
N ASP A 261 8.06 -27.84 16.30
CA ASP A 261 6.96 -28.40 15.53
C ASP A 261 7.53 -29.08 14.28
N ASP A 262 6.71 -29.83 13.58
CA ASP A 262 7.15 -30.59 12.41
C ASP A 262 6.75 -29.95 11.08
N HIS A 263 5.74 -29.07 11.10
CA HIS A 263 5.33 -28.35 9.90
C HIS A 263 4.42 -27.13 10.18
N ALA A 264 4.42 -26.20 9.23
CA ALA A 264 3.41 -25.16 9.08
C ALA A 264 3.14 -24.90 7.58
N ASP A 265 1.88 -24.66 7.22
CA ASP A 265 1.53 -24.26 5.86
C ASP A 265 1.82 -22.77 5.59
N MET A 266 1.70 -21.98 6.64
CA MET A 266 2.00 -20.55 6.63
C MET A 266 2.70 -20.14 7.91
N VAL A 267 3.75 -19.34 7.77
CA VAL A 267 4.46 -18.69 8.88
C VAL A 267 4.29 -17.19 8.77
N VAL A 268 3.93 -16.57 9.89
CA VAL A 268 3.81 -15.13 10.02
C VAL A 268 4.82 -14.66 11.06
N THR A 269 5.58 -13.60 10.76
CA THR A 269 6.53 -12.97 11.68
C THR A 269 6.63 -11.48 11.38
N LEU A 270 5.68 -10.72 11.93
CA LEU A 270 5.53 -9.30 11.65
C LEU A 270 6.12 -8.41 12.74
N HIS A 271 6.30 -8.95 13.93
CA HIS A 271 6.75 -8.21 15.11
C HIS A 271 7.91 -8.88 15.86
N ALA A 272 8.45 -9.98 15.34
CA ALA A 272 9.68 -10.57 15.85
C ALA A 272 10.88 -9.68 15.46
N CYS A 273 11.68 -9.29 16.44
CA CYS A 273 12.85 -8.44 16.27
C CYS A 273 14.15 -9.26 16.34
N ASP A 274 15.19 -8.75 15.68
CA ASP A 274 16.53 -9.34 15.67
C ASP A 274 16.56 -10.83 15.25
N THR A 275 17.28 -11.65 16.00
CA THR A 275 17.47 -13.08 15.76
C THR A 275 16.16 -13.88 15.77
N ALA A 276 15.11 -13.36 16.41
CA ALA A 276 13.80 -14.02 16.42
C ALA A 276 13.20 -14.15 15.00
N THR A 277 13.40 -13.15 14.13
CA THR A 277 13.01 -13.26 12.72
C THR A 277 13.80 -14.34 11.99
N ASP A 278 15.10 -14.44 12.26
CA ASP A 278 15.97 -15.43 11.62
C ASP A 278 15.56 -16.86 12.02
N TYR A 279 15.27 -17.11 13.31
CA TYR A 279 14.74 -18.40 13.76
C TYR A 279 13.40 -18.74 13.13
N ALA A 280 12.49 -17.77 13.03
CA ALA A 280 11.21 -17.98 12.36
C ALA A 280 11.38 -18.38 10.89
N LEU A 281 12.31 -17.75 10.18
CA LEU A 281 12.61 -18.07 8.79
C LEU A 281 13.31 -19.43 8.64
N ILE A 282 14.25 -19.77 9.53
CA ILE A 282 14.91 -21.08 9.55
C ILE A 282 13.88 -22.18 9.72
N ASN A 283 12.99 -22.06 10.71
CA ASN A 283 11.92 -23.02 10.95
C ASN A 283 10.98 -23.13 9.74
N ALA A 284 10.54 -22.01 9.17
CA ALA A 284 9.66 -21.99 8.00
C ALA A 284 10.29 -22.70 6.79
N VAL A 285 11.58 -22.49 6.55
CA VAL A 285 12.32 -23.17 5.47
C VAL A 285 12.46 -24.67 5.75
N ALA A 286 12.84 -25.04 6.98
CA ALA A 286 12.97 -26.43 7.38
C ALA A 286 11.65 -27.20 7.24
N TRP A 287 10.52 -26.59 7.54
CA TRP A 287 9.17 -27.18 7.40
C TRP A 287 8.64 -27.16 5.96
N ASN A 288 9.39 -26.62 5.00
CA ASN A 288 8.93 -26.46 3.62
C ASN A 288 7.58 -25.68 3.54
N THR A 289 7.47 -24.65 4.38
CA THR A 289 6.28 -23.81 4.48
C THR A 289 5.93 -23.17 3.14
N LYS A 290 4.65 -23.18 2.76
CA LYS A 290 4.20 -22.68 1.44
C LYS A 290 4.15 -21.17 1.34
N VAL A 291 3.83 -20.49 2.44
CA VAL A 291 3.71 -19.04 2.51
C VAL A 291 4.44 -18.51 3.76
N ILE A 292 5.29 -17.54 3.57
CA ILE A 292 5.99 -16.85 4.66
C ILE A 292 5.66 -15.35 4.54
N LEU A 293 5.06 -14.76 5.58
CA LEU A 293 4.86 -13.33 5.71
C LEU A 293 5.79 -12.80 6.81
N SER A 294 6.83 -12.11 6.41
CA SER A 294 7.84 -11.56 7.32
C SER A 294 8.05 -10.07 7.10
N VAL A 295 8.15 -9.31 8.20
CA VAL A 295 8.50 -7.89 8.19
C VAL A 295 9.67 -7.67 9.16
N PRO A 296 10.92 -7.83 8.70
CA PRO A 296 12.09 -7.64 9.54
C PRO A 296 12.25 -6.14 9.90
N CYS A 297 12.09 -5.79 11.18
CA CYS A 297 12.23 -4.42 11.66
C CYS A 297 13.67 -4.02 12.02
N CYS A 298 14.58 -4.98 12.21
CA CYS A 298 15.99 -4.76 12.58
C CYS A 298 16.81 -4.05 11.51
N GLN A 299 16.37 -4.01 10.27
CA GLN A 299 17.03 -3.23 9.21
C GLN A 299 17.20 -1.75 9.59
N HIS A 300 16.28 -1.20 10.35
CA HIS A 300 16.37 0.18 10.81
C HIS A 300 17.50 0.38 11.85
N GLU A 301 17.73 -0.61 12.72
CA GLU A 301 18.82 -0.59 13.70
C GLU A 301 20.17 -0.78 12.99
N LEU A 302 20.29 -1.78 12.12
CA LEU A 302 21.48 -1.98 11.30
C LEU A 302 21.79 -0.73 10.47
N PHE A 303 20.78 -0.10 9.88
CA PHE A 303 20.93 1.13 9.09
C PHE A 303 21.52 2.28 9.91
N LYS A 304 21.13 2.44 11.17
CA LYS A 304 21.70 3.46 12.07
C LYS A 304 23.16 3.17 12.44
N GLN A 305 23.53 1.91 12.52
CA GLN A 305 24.87 1.45 12.90
C GLN A 305 25.87 1.47 11.75
N ILE A 306 25.41 1.32 10.51
CA ILE A 306 26.29 1.34 9.32
C ILE A 306 26.83 2.76 9.08
N LYS A 307 28.11 2.95 9.36
CA LYS A 307 28.86 4.20 9.15
C LYS A 307 29.83 4.10 7.99
N THR A 308 29.42 3.63 6.81
CA THR A 308 30.28 3.62 5.65
C THR A 308 29.87 4.64 4.61
N THR A 309 30.86 5.33 4.01
CA THR A 309 30.67 6.34 2.97
C THR A 309 30.04 5.76 1.69
N PHE A 310 30.17 4.47 1.47
CA PHE A 310 29.66 3.77 0.30
C PHE A 310 28.13 3.49 0.42
N ILE A 311 27.69 3.03 1.58
CA ILE A 311 26.27 2.71 1.84
C ILE A 311 25.47 3.99 2.13
N GLY A 312 26.07 5.02 2.70
CA GLY A 312 25.45 6.31 2.92
C GLY A 312 24.98 7.02 1.63
N ARG A 313 25.48 6.63 0.46
CA ARG A 313 24.96 7.13 -0.84
C ARG A 313 23.63 6.50 -1.24
N PHE A 314 23.34 5.30 -0.80
CA PHE A 314 22.04 4.63 -1.06
C PHE A 314 20.96 5.03 -0.08
N SER A 315 21.33 5.50 1.13
CA SER A 315 20.39 5.90 2.18
C SER A 315 19.60 7.18 1.86
N ASN A 316 20.13 8.04 0.99
CA ASN A 316 19.47 9.29 0.58
C ASN A 316 18.53 9.15 -0.62
N THR A 317 18.36 7.94 -1.17
CA THR A 317 17.54 7.70 -2.36
C THR A 317 16.36 6.74 -2.16
N ALA A 318 16.25 6.11 -0.99
CA ALA A 318 15.14 5.21 -0.68
C ALA A 318 14.48 5.65 0.64
N PHE A 319 13.37 6.38 0.52
CA PHE A 319 12.19 6.43 1.41
C PHE A 319 11.46 7.74 1.20
#